data_d7862c68d47644faae346bf57276cee8
#
_entry.id   d7862c68d47644faae346bf57276cee8
#
_cell.length_a   1.000
_cell.length_b   1.000
_cell.length_c   1.000
_cell.angle_alpha   90.00
_cell.angle_beta   90.00
_cell.angle_gamma   90.00
#
_symmetry.space_group_name_H-M   'P 1'
#
loop_
_entity.id
_entity.type
_entity.pdbx_description
1 polymer ?
#
loop_
_entity_poly.entity_id
_entity_poly.type
_entity_poly.pdbx_seq_one_letter_code
_entity_poly.pdbx_strand_id
1 'polypeptide(L)'
;MENTIKEKCALTSVIETEIDILKRHVNILQTLQKDQPMGIIKLSEITEYPQHMVRYSLRILEQDGIIEPSSKGAITTGKVPETLNQLKKSLKEISSSVGELIKELD
;
A
#
# COMPACT_ATOMS: atom_id res chain seq x y z
N MET A 1 -8.91 25.04 7.99
CA MET A 1 -9.08 24.11 9.03
C MET A 1 -9.68 22.81 8.57
N GLU A 2 -9.19 21.80 9.09
CA GLU A 2 -9.50 20.50 8.65
C GLU A 2 -10.73 19.95 9.32
N ASN A 3 -11.61 19.36 8.58
CA ASN A 3 -12.77 18.71 9.18
C ASN A 3 -12.36 17.43 9.84
N THR A 4 -12.80 17.27 11.07
CA THR A 4 -12.61 15.99 11.72
C THR A 4 -13.58 14.96 11.18
N ILE A 5 -14.74 15.43 10.69
CA ILE A 5 -15.72 14.54 10.10
C ILE A 5 -15.79 14.85 8.62
N LYS A 6 -15.45 13.86 7.84
CA LYS A 6 -15.47 13.99 6.41
C LYS A 6 -16.72 13.37 5.86
N GLU A 7 -17.44 14.14 5.08
CA GLU A 7 -18.54 13.56 4.35
C GLU A 7 -18.01 12.64 3.29
N LYS A 8 -18.53 11.44 3.24
CA LYS A 8 -18.07 10.46 2.28
C LYS A 8 -19.10 10.29 1.19
N CYS A 9 -18.63 10.27 -0.04
CA CYS A 9 -19.47 9.94 -1.16
C CYS A 9 -19.61 8.42 -1.21
N ALA A 10 -20.84 7.95 -1.21
CA ALA A 10 -21.08 6.51 -1.22
C ALA A 10 -20.50 5.85 -2.46
N LEU A 11 -20.49 6.57 -3.58
CA LEU A 11 -20.02 5.99 -4.83
C LEU A 11 -18.51 5.79 -4.87
N THR A 12 -17.75 6.53 -4.06
CA THR A 12 -16.31 6.42 -4.05
C THR A 12 -15.78 5.65 -2.84
N SER A 13 -16.66 5.19 -1.95
CA SER A 13 -16.18 4.60 -0.69
C SER A 13 -15.30 3.37 -0.92
N VAL A 14 -15.65 2.53 -1.89
CA VAL A 14 -14.85 1.34 -2.17
C VAL A 14 -13.49 1.74 -2.70
N ILE A 15 -13.46 2.68 -3.63
CA ILE A 15 -12.19 3.14 -4.21
C ILE A 15 -11.30 3.72 -3.13
N GLU A 16 -11.88 4.54 -2.24
CA GLU A 16 -11.09 5.15 -1.17
C GLU A 16 -10.51 4.11 -0.23
N THR A 17 -11.30 3.09 0.10
CA THR A 17 -10.83 2.00 0.94
C THR A 17 -9.68 1.26 0.27
N GLU A 18 -9.82 0.97 -1.03
CA GLU A 18 -8.77 0.26 -1.76
C GLU A 18 -7.48 1.08 -1.84
N ILE A 19 -7.60 2.38 -1.99
CA ILE A 19 -6.42 3.25 -2.00
C ILE A 19 -5.72 3.23 -0.64
N ASP A 20 -6.49 3.26 0.43
CA ASP A 20 -5.90 3.18 1.78
C ASP A 20 -5.16 1.87 1.98
N ILE A 21 -5.71 0.77 1.48
CA ILE A 21 -5.05 -0.52 1.56
C ILE A 21 -3.74 -0.51 0.77
N LEU A 22 -3.77 0.06 -0.43
CA LEU A 22 -2.57 0.16 -1.25
C LEU A 22 -1.50 1.01 -0.56
N LYS A 23 -1.91 2.12 0.05
CA LYS A 23 -0.98 2.96 0.80
C LYS A 23 -0.28 2.16 1.90
N ARG A 24 -1.02 1.29 2.58
CA ARG A 24 -0.43 0.48 3.63
C ARG A 24 0.58 -0.51 3.05
N HIS A 25 0.25 -1.17 1.94
CA HIS A 25 1.19 -2.11 1.31
C HIS A 25 2.48 -1.39 0.93
N VAL A 26 2.35 -0.20 0.34
CA VAL A 26 3.52 0.58 -0.08
C VAL A 26 4.33 1.02 1.12
N ASN A 27 3.66 1.49 2.18
CA ASN A 27 4.35 1.94 3.38
C ASN A 27 5.17 0.83 4.00
N ILE A 28 4.58 -0.37 4.10
CA ILE A 28 5.30 -1.51 4.67
C ILE A 28 6.48 -1.90 3.79
N LEU A 29 6.29 -1.90 2.47
CA LEU A 29 7.38 -2.23 1.57
C LEU A 29 8.53 -1.21 1.70
N GLN A 30 8.20 0.08 1.75
CA GLN A 30 9.22 1.11 1.89
C GLN A 30 9.95 1.02 3.22
N THR A 31 9.23 0.66 4.27
CA THR A 31 9.84 0.47 5.58
C THR A 31 10.85 -0.67 5.53
N LEU A 32 10.49 -1.77 4.87
CA LEU A 32 11.42 -2.89 4.70
C LEU A 32 12.63 -2.51 3.86
N GLN A 33 12.45 -1.68 2.86
CA GLN A 33 13.58 -1.25 2.04
C GLN A 33 14.61 -0.47 2.85
N LYS A 34 14.14 0.22 3.88
CA LYS A 34 15.06 1.00 4.73
C LYS A 34 15.76 0.14 5.75
N ASP A 35 15.10 -0.89 6.26
CA ASP A 35 15.66 -1.69 7.34
C ASP A 35 15.03 -3.06 7.33
N GLN A 36 15.81 -4.04 6.97
CA GLN A 36 15.36 -5.43 6.90
C GLN A 36 16.46 -6.36 7.37
N PRO A 37 16.13 -7.55 7.85
CA PRO A 37 14.79 -8.14 7.92
C PRO A 37 13.97 -7.55 9.07
N MET A 38 12.65 -7.68 8.97
CA MET A 38 11.78 -7.11 9.98
C MET A 38 10.51 -7.94 10.10
N GLY A 39 10.13 -8.26 11.33
CA GLY A 39 8.94 -9.04 11.58
C GLY A 39 7.72 -8.19 11.83
N ILE A 40 6.60 -8.86 12.10
CA ILE A 40 5.30 -8.21 12.24
C ILE A 40 5.27 -7.21 13.39
N ILE A 41 5.81 -7.58 14.53
CA ILE A 41 5.75 -6.73 15.72
C ILE A 41 6.49 -5.42 15.47
N LYS A 42 7.70 -5.51 14.95
CA LYS A 42 8.50 -4.33 14.71
C LYS A 42 7.88 -3.45 13.62
N LEU A 43 7.38 -4.06 12.56
CA LEU A 43 6.70 -3.32 11.51
C LEU A 43 5.48 -2.60 12.04
N SER A 44 4.73 -3.27 12.91
CA SER A 44 3.56 -2.65 13.53
C SER A 44 3.95 -1.43 14.35
N GLU A 45 5.04 -1.55 15.12
CA GLU A 45 5.51 -0.43 15.93
C GLU A 45 5.94 0.75 15.10
N ILE A 46 6.68 0.49 14.02
CA ILE A 46 7.23 1.56 13.20
C ILE A 46 6.16 2.22 12.35
N THR A 47 5.30 1.42 11.72
CA THR A 47 4.29 1.95 10.81
C THR A 47 3.01 2.37 11.52
N GLU A 48 2.83 1.93 12.76
CA GLU A 48 1.65 2.22 13.56
C GLU A 48 0.38 1.56 13.03
N TYR A 49 0.49 0.63 12.10
CA TYR A 49 -0.64 -0.20 11.72
C TYR A 49 -0.79 -1.36 12.71
N PRO A 50 -2.02 -1.79 12.99
CA PRO A 50 -2.24 -2.97 13.83
C PRO A 50 -1.58 -4.20 13.22
N GLN A 51 -1.18 -5.12 14.09
CA GLN A 51 -0.45 -6.31 13.63
C GLN A 51 -1.21 -7.11 12.59
N HIS A 52 -2.54 -7.24 12.75
CA HIS A 52 -3.29 -8.04 11.78
C HIS A 52 -3.29 -7.40 10.39
N MET A 53 -3.23 -6.08 10.31
CA MET A 53 -3.14 -5.38 9.04
C MET A 53 -1.76 -5.53 8.43
N VAL A 54 -0.72 -5.48 9.26
CA VAL A 54 0.64 -5.73 8.80
C VAL A 54 0.74 -7.14 8.23
N ARG A 55 0.17 -8.11 8.94
CA ARG A 55 0.20 -9.50 8.49
C ARG A 55 -0.46 -9.65 7.13
N TYR A 56 -1.60 -9.00 6.94
CA TYR A 56 -2.31 -9.06 5.67
C TYR A 56 -1.46 -8.48 4.54
N SER A 57 -0.86 -7.31 4.77
CA SER A 57 -0.02 -6.68 3.74
C SER A 57 1.18 -7.55 3.40
N LEU A 58 1.82 -8.14 4.42
CA LEU A 58 2.95 -9.02 4.15
C LEU A 58 2.55 -10.21 3.31
N ARG A 59 1.37 -10.76 3.57
CA ARG A 59 0.87 -11.90 2.78
C ARG A 59 0.69 -11.50 1.32
N ILE A 60 0.10 -10.34 1.08
CA ILE A 60 -0.10 -9.86 -0.29
C ILE A 60 1.25 -9.65 -1.00
N LEU A 61 2.18 -9.00 -0.32
CA LEU A 61 3.50 -8.74 -0.90
C LEU A 61 4.26 -10.04 -1.17
N GLU A 62 4.08 -11.04 -0.30
CA GLU A 62 4.69 -12.34 -0.48
C GLU A 62 4.11 -13.08 -1.68
N GLN A 63 2.79 -13.04 -1.82
CA GLN A 63 2.13 -13.72 -2.93
C GLN A 63 2.63 -13.23 -4.27
N ASP A 64 2.97 -11.96 -4.36
CA ASP A 64 3.49 -11.39 -5.59
C ASP A 64 5.00 -11.53 -5.73
N GLY A 65 5.64 -12.16 -4.76
CA GLY A 65 7.09 -12.39 -4.82
C GLY A 65 7.93 -11.15 -4.60
N ILE A 66 7.34 -10.08 -4.05
CA ILE A 66 8.05 -8.83 -3.81
C ILE A 66 8.87 -8.92 -2.54
N ILE A 67 8.39 -9.69 -1.57
CA ILE A 67 9.12 -9.98 -0.35
C ILE A 67 9.10 -11.49 -0.12
N GLU A 68 9.97 -11.93 0.76
CA GLU A 68 9.98 -13.33 1.16
C GLU A 68 10.31 -13.43 2.63
N PRO A 69 9.89 -14.53 3.29
CA PRO A 69 10.19 -14.69 4.71
C PRO A 69 11.64 -15.12 4.90
N SER A 70 12.18 -14.77 6.06
CA SER A 70 13.47 -15.27 6.48
C SER A 70 13.37 -15.64 7.95
N SER A 71 14.43 -16.24 8.49
CA SER A 71 14.40 -16.64 9.90
C SER A 71 14.26 -15.46 10.84
N LYS A 72 14.58 -14.25 10.37
CA LYS A 72 14.54 -13.06 11.22
C LYS A 72 13.50 -12.05 10.78
N GLY A 73 12.63 -12.39 9.85
CA GLY A 73 11.58 -11.51 9.39
C GLY A 73 11.54 -11.41 7.88
N ALA A 74 10.73 -10.51 7.39
CA ALA A 74 10.54 -10.33 5.95
C ALA A 74 11.72 -9.59 5.33
N ILE A 75 12.06 -9.97 4.11
CA ILE A 75 13.08 -9.29 3.32
C ILE A 75 12.54 -9.04 1.93
N THR A 76 13.06 -8.01 1.27
CA THR A 76 12.65 -7.72 -0.10
C THR A 76 13.41 -8.60 -1.08
N THR A 77 12.84 -8.75 -2.28
CA THR A 77 13.46 -9.54 -3.34
C THR A 77 13.90 -8.63 -4.48
N GLY A 78 14.54 -9.20 -5.48
CA GLY A 78 14.97 -8.45 -6.65
C GLY A 78 13.83 -7.95 -7.52
N LYS A 79 12.58 -8.33 -7.22
CA LYS A 79 11.44 -7.87 -7.99
C LYS A 79 10.98 -6.46 -7.63
N VAL A 80 11.53 -5.87 -6.57
CA VAL A 80 11.06 -4.56 -6.10
C VAL A 80 11.16 -3.47 -7.18
N PRO A 81 12.29 -3.28 -7.86
CA PRO A 81 12.36 -2.17 -8.82
C PRO A 81 11.34 -2.30 -9.95
N GLU A 82 11.19 -3.48 -10.50
CA GLU A 82 10.22 -3.71 -11.56
C GLU A 82 8.80 -3.46 -11.07
N THR A 83 8.51 -3.94 -9.87
CA THR A 83 7.18 -3.77 -9.28
C THR A 83 6.86 -2.30 -9.07
N LEU A 84 7.81 -1.52 -8.57
CA LEU A 84 7.59 -0.10 -8.33
C LEU A 84 7.37 0.65 -9.65
N ASN A 85 8.08 0.27 -10.70
CA ASN A 85 7.87 0.89 -12.01
C ASN A 85 6.48 0.58 -12.55
N GLN A 86 6.05 -0.68 -12.42
CA GLN A 86 4.71 -1.08 -12.86
C GLN A 86 3.64 -0.38 -12.05
N LEU A 87 3.87 -0.23 -10.75
CA LEU A 87 2.92 0.44 -9.87
C LEU A 87 2.75 1.91 -10.27
N LYS A 88 3.87 2.59 -10.53
CA LYS A 88 3.81 3.98 -10.97
C LYS A 88 3.00 4.13 -12.24
N LYS A 89 3.25 3.24 -13.19
CA LYS A 89 2.57 3.29 -14.47
C LYS A 89 1.07 3.08 -14.29
N SER A 90 0.70 2.07 -13.50
CA SER A 90 -0.71 1.78 -13.22
C SER A 90 -1.39 2.96 -12.53
N LEU A 91 -0.70 3.57 -11.57
CA LEU A 91 -1.29 4.69 -10.84
C LEU A 91 -1.49 5.90 -11.74
N LYS A 92 -0.59 6.12 -12.71
CA LYS A 92 -0.78 7.21 -13.67
C LYS A 92 -2.01 6.96 -14.53
N GLU A 93 -2.22 5.72 -14.93
CA GLU A 93 -3.40 5.37 -15.73
C GLU A 93 -4.68 5.53 -14.91
N ILE A 94 -4.65 5.12 -13.66
CA ILE A 94 -5.79 5.30 -12.77
C ILE A 94 -6.08 6.78 -12.56
N SER A 95 -5.03 7.57 -12.35
CA SER A 95 -5.18 9.00 -12.17
C SER A 95 -5.82 9.65 -13.40
N SER A 96 -5.42 9.20 -14.58
CA SER A 96 -5.98 9.70 -15.84
C SER A 96 -7.47 9.37 -15.94
N SER A 97 -7.84 8.15 -15.57
CA SER A 97 -9.25 7.75 -15.57
C SER A 97 -10.07 8.58 -14.60
N VAL A 98 -9.50 8.86 -13.43
CA VAL A 98 -10.17 9.70 -12.45
C VAL A 98 -10.39 11.10 -13.02
N GLY A 99 -9.37 11.64 -13.69
CA GLY A 99 -9.47 12.96 -14.31
C GLY A 99 -10.56 13.02 -15.36
N GLU A 100 -10.69 11.95 -16.15
CA GLU A 100 -11.74 11.88 -17.17
C GLU A 100 -13.12 11.88 -16.51
N LEU A 101 -13.28 11.14 -15.43
CA LEU A 101 -14.55 11.12 -14.70
C LEU A 101 -14.92 12.50 -14.18
N ILE A 102 -13.95 13.22 -13.67
CA ILE A 102 -14.19 14.57 -13.16
C ILE A 102 -14.73 15.47 -14.26
N LYS A 103 -14.14 15.36 -15.45
CA LYS A 103 -14.60 16.15 -16.59
C LYS A 103 -16.01 15.81 -17.00
N GLU A 104 -16.37 14.52 -16.89
CA GLU A 104 -17.71 14.08 -17.25
C GLU A 104 -18.78 14.68 -16.35
N LEU A 105 -18.40 15.08 -15.15
CA LEU A 105 -19.35 15.57 -14.16
C LEU A 105 -19.56 17.08 -14.26
N ASP A 106 -18.82 17.78 -15.08
CA ASP A 106 -18.94 19.23 -15.23
C ASP A 106 -20.07 19.65 -16.16
#